data_6ec9cac91de4dbe493856855ddcb53b9
#
_entry.id   6ec9cac91de4dbe493856855ddcb53b9
#
_cell.length_a   1.000
_cell.length_b   1.000
_cell.length_c   1.000
_cell.angle_alpha   90.00
_cell.angle_beta   90.00
_cell.angle_gamma   90.00
#
_symmetry.space_group_name_H-M   'P 1'
#
loop_
_entity.id
_entity.type
_entity.pdbx_description
1 polymer ?
#
loop_
_entity_poly.entity_id
_entity_poly.type
_entity_poly.pdbx_seq_one_letter_code
_entity_poly.pdbx_strand_id
1 'polypeptide(L)'
;MTTKDHSLATESPTLQQLGEFAVIDRLVRGRRQPATVLLGPGDDAALVSAGDGRTVVSTDMLVQDSHFRLDWSTPQDVGRKAIAQNAADIEAMGARATAFVVGFGAPAETPAAQASALVDGMWEEAGRIGAGIVGGDLVSCRQWVVSVTAIGDLDGRAPVLRSGAKAGSVLAVVGELGRSAAGYALWCNGIEDFAELRRRHLVPQPPYGHGAAAAAVGAQAMIDVSDGLLADLRHIAEASGVRIDLSAAALAADRDALTAAATALGTDPWPWVLSGGEDH
;
A
#
# COMPACT_ATOMS: atom_id res chain seq x y z
N MET A 1 2.92 -55.85 3.82
CA MET A 1 3.57 -55.21 2.67
C MET A 1 2.74 -53.97 2.32
N THR A 2 3.03 -52.85 2.96
CA THR A 2 2.28 -51.60 2.82
C THR A 2 3.10 -50.65 1.92
N THR A 3 2.66 -50.53 0.70
CA THR A 3 3.19 -49.54 -0.27
C THR A 3 2.91 -48.15 0.23
N LYS A 4 3.95 -47.41 0.64
CA LYS A 4 3.91 -45.98 0.85
C LYS A 4 3.75 -45.30 -0.54
N ASP A 5 2.58 -44.76 -0.79
CA ASP A 5 2.31 -43.86 -1.90
C ASP A 5 3.01 -42.54 -1.59
N HIS A 6 4.18 -42.31 -2.21
CA HIS A 6 4.88 -41.06 -2.21
C HIS A 6 4.24 -40.23 -3.35
N SER A 7 3.15 -39.52 -3.03
CA SER A 7 2.69 -38.39 -3.85
C SER A 7 3.84 -37.38 -3.88
N LEU A 8 4.60 -37.39 -4.98
CA LEU A 8 5.53 -36.33 -5.34
C LEU A 8 4.71 -35.08 -5.60
N ALA A 9 4.57 -34.21 -4.59
CA ALA A 9 4.17 -32.84 -4.84
C ALA A 9 5.20 -32.28 -5.83
N THR A 10 4.78 -32.04 -7.07
CA THR A 10 5.61 -31.40 -8.08
C THR A 10 5.93 -29.99 -7.58
N GLU A 11 7.19 -29.79 -7.15
CA GLU A 11 7.67 -28.47 -6.75
C GLU A 11 7.43 -27.47 -7.88
N SER A 12 6.91 -26.31 -7.52
CA SER A 12 6.70 -25.21 -8.47
C SER A 12 8.06 -24.79 -9.06
N PRO A 13 8.17 -24.61 -10.38
CA PRO A 13 9.42 -24.20 -10.98
C PRO A 13 9.86 -22.84 -10.43
N THR A 14 11.17 -22.63 -10.31
CA THR A 14 11.77 -21.36 -9.87
C THR A 14 11.70 -20.32 -11.00
N LEU A 15 11.90 -19.03 -10.65
CA LEU A 15 12.00 -17.94 -11.63
C LEU A 15 13.10 -18.20 -12.63
N GLN A 16 14.26 -18.69 -12.16
CA GLN A 16 15.39 -19.04 -13.04
C GLN A 16 15.06 -20.17 -14.01
N GLN A 17 14.32 -21.19 -13.57
CA GLN A 17 13.95 -22.34 -14.43
C GLN A 17 12.96 -21.93 -15.53
N LEU A 18 12.06 -21.00 -15.28
CA LEU A 18 11.11 -20.51 -16.28
C LEU A 18 11.72 -19.49 -17.22
N GLY A 19 12.63 -18.66 -16.72
CA GLY A 19 13.13 -17.49 -17.42
C GLY A 19 12.16 -16.30 -17.39
N GLU A 20 12.70 -15.12 -17.56
CA GLU A 20 11.99 -13.84 -17.39
C GLU A 20 10.70 -13.75 -18.21
N PHE A 21 10.78 -13.92 -19.52
CA PHE A 21 9.61 -13.74 -20.42
C PHE A 21 8.47 -14.72 -20.12
N ALA A 22 8.78 -15.98 -19.77
CA ALA A 22 7.74 -16.95 -19.42
C ALA A 22 7.09 -16.62 -18.07
N VAL A 23 7.83 -16.04 -17.12
CA VAL A 23 7.27 -15.56 -15.87
C VAL A 23 6.36 -14.36 -16.13
N ILE A 24 6.81 -13.34 -16.87
CA ILE A 24 6.02 -12.15 -17.21
C ILE A 24 4.72 -12.56 -17.91
N ASP A 25 4.78 -13.40 -18.93
CA ASP A 25 3.59 -13.90 -19.63
C ASP A 25 2.59 -14.56 -18.66
N ARG A 26 3.08 -15.39 -17.73
CA ARG A 26 2.24 -16.03 -16.71
C ARG A 26 1.59 -15.00 -15.76
N LEU A 27 2.28 -13.92 -15.41
CA LEU A 27 1.80 -12.91 -14.47
C LEU A 27 0.73 -12.00 -15.08
N VAL A 28 0.80 -11.73 -16.40
CA VAL A 28 -0.11 -10.77 -17.07
C VAL A 28 -1.25 -11.45 -17.84
N ARG A 29 -1.12 -12.72 -18.21
CA ARG A 29 -2.11 -13.43 -19.03
C ARG A 29 -3.50 -13.46 -18.42
N GLY A 30 -4.51 -13.04 -19.20
CA GLY A 30 -5.92 -13.07 -18.80
C GLY A 30 -6.33 -11.97 -17.82
N ARG A 31 -5.44 -11.06 -17.45
CA ARG A 31 -5.76 -9.90 -16.58
C ARG A 31 -6.56 -8.87 -17.38
N ARG A 32 -7.64 -8.36 -16.77
CA ARG A 32 -8.47 -7.31 -17.39
C ARG A 32 -7.94 -5.94 -16.99
N GLN A 33 -7.70 -5.11 -18.00
CA GLN A 33 -7.31 -3.71 -17.81
C GLN A 33 -8.55 -2.81 -17.74
N PRO A 34 -8.54 -1.71 -16.95
CA PRO A 34 -9.58 -0.69 -16.99
C PRO A 34 -9.55 0.07 -18.33
N ALA A 35 -10.65 0.78 -18.63
CA ALA A 35 -10.78 1.54 -19.88
C ALA A 35 -9.76 2.69 -20.05
N THR A 36 -9.16 3.14 -18.95
CA THR A 36 -8.08 4.15 -18.96
C THR A 36 -6.77 3.61 -19.53
N VAL A 37 -6.57 2.30 -19.58
CA VAL A 37 -5.40 1.65 -20.18
C VAL A 37 -5.70 1.38 -21.65
N LEU A 38 -5.07 2.15 -22.53
CA LEU A 38 -5.24 2.06 -23.99
C LEU A 38 -4.33 0.99 -24.59
N LEU A 39 -3.13 0.79 -24.01
CA LEU A 39 -2.19 -0.28 -24.31
C LEU A 39 -1.58 -0.75 -22.98
N GLY A 40 -1.76 -2.02 -22.68
CA GLY A 40 -1.23 -2.67 -21.47
C GLY A 40 0.11 -3.37 -21.71
N PRO A 41 0.48 -4.35 -20.84
CA PRO A 41 1.74 -5.09 -20.97
C PRO A 41 1.84 -5.85 -22.29
N GLY A 42 3.06 -5.89 -22.88
CA GLY A 42 3.35 -6.66 -24.10
C GLY A 42 4.08 -5.88 -25.18
N ASP A 43 4.31 -4.59 -24.99
CA ASP A 43 5.13 -3.73 -25.83
C ASP A 43 6.19 -3.04 -24.97
N ASP A 44 7.08 -2.23 -25.55
CA ASP A 44 8.15 -1.51 -24.83
C ASP A 44 7.62 -0.54 -23.76
N ALA A 45 6.39 -0.05 -23.91
CA ALA A 45 5.72 0.83 -22.94
C ALA A 45 4.20 0.65 -22.96
N ALA A 46 3.55 1.03 -21.85
CA ALA A 46 2.10 1.13 -21.75
C ALA A 46 1.61 2.51 -22.22
N LEU A 47 0.34 2.56 -22.68
CA LEU A 47 -0.35 3.80 -23.00
C LEU A 47 -1.57 3.96 -22.07
N VAL A 48 -1.54 5.00 -21.24
CA VAL A 48 -2.61 5.32 -20.28
C VAL A 48 -3.21 6.69 -20.62
N SER A 49 -4.52 6.81 -20.60
CA SER A 49 -5.21 8.08 -20.87
C SER A 49 -4.99 9.06 -19.71
N ALA A 50 -4.74 10.33 -20.04
CA ALA A 50 -4.76 11.46 -19.12
C ALA A 50 -5.86 12.41 -19.57
N GLY A 51 -7.00 12.42 -18.87
CA GLY A 51 -8.25 13.04 -19.33
C GLY A 51 -8.13 14.55 -19.60
N ASP A 52 -7.34 15.27 -18.81
CA ASP A 52 -7.10 16.72 -18.95
C ASP A 52 -5.64 17.06 -19.33
N GLY A 53 -4.85 16.08 -19.77
CA GLY A 53 -3.45 16.26 -20.12
C GLY A 53 -2.49 16.34 -18.93
N ARG A 54 -2.97 16.08 -17.70
CA ARG A 54 -2.18 16.02 -16.46
C ARG A 54 -2.30 14.64 -15.82
N THR A 55 -1.26 14.23 -15.10
CA THR A 55 -1.28 13.01 -14.28
C THR A 55 -0.55 13.27 -12.96
N VAL A 56 -1.03 12.66 -11.89
CA VAL A 56 -0.32 12.58 -10.61
C VAL A 56 0.53 11.31 -10.65
N VAL A 57 1.78 11.41 -10.20
CA VAL A 57 2.71 10.26 -10.19
C VAL A 57 3.40 10.21 -8.83
N SER A 58 3.43 9.04 -8.22
CA SER A 58 4.23 8.73 -7.04
C SER A 58 4.93 7.39 -7.21
N THR A 59 5.96 7.13 -6.40
CA THR A 59 6.64 5.83 -6.38
C THR A 59 7.17 5.51 -5.01
N ASP A 60 6.86 4.31 -4.53
CA ASP A 60 7.37 3.73 -3.31
C ASP A 60 7.99 2.36 -3.53
N MET A 61 8.80 1.95 -2.55
CA MET A 61 9.48 0.66 -2.56
C MET A 61 9.22 -0.11 -1.28
N LEU A 62 8.97 -1.41 -1.42
CA LEU A 62 9.00 -2.37 -0.33
C LEU A 62 10.25 -3.24 -0.43
N VAL A 63 10.99 -3.35 0.66
CA VAL A 63 12.19 -4.18 0.76
C VAL A 63 11.95 -5.23 1.85
N GLN A 64 12.20 -6.49 1.53
CA GLN A 64 12.11 -7.59 2.50
C GLN A 64 12.95 -7.31 3.74
N ASP A 65 12.45 -7.70 4.90
CA ASP A 65 13.05 -7.53 6.23
C ASP A 65 13.14 -6.06 6.72
N SER A 66 12.75 -5.09 5.88
CA SER A 66 12.62 -3.68 6.23
C SER A 66 11.15 -3.24 6.29
N HIS A 67 10.36 -3.53 5.26
CA HIS A 67 8.98 -3.09 5.12
C HIS A 67 7.97 -4.24 5.21
N PHE A 68 8.41 -5.46 5.04
CA PHE A 68 7.65 -6.69 5.22
C PHE A 68 8.58 -7.87 5.52
N ARG A 69 8.01 -8.94 6.10
CA ARG A 69 8.71 -10.19 6.38
C ARG A 69 7.89 -11.36 5.83
N LEU A 70 8.55 -12.28 5.13
CA LEU A 70 7.88 -13.45 4.53
C LEU A 70 7.49 -14.54 5.54
N ASP A 71 7.97 -14.45 6.79
CA ASP A 71 7.53 -15.29 7.90
C ASP A 71 6.26 -14.74 8.60
N TRP A 72 5.85 -13.48 8.29
CA TRP A 72 4.61 -12.86 8.75
C TRP A 72 3.59 -12.69 7.62
N SER A 73 4.04 -12.26 6.46
CA SER A 73 3.21 -11.93 5.31
C SER A 73 3.26 -13.04 4.27
N THR A 74 2.12 -13.39 3.71
CA THR A 74 2.10 -14.14 2.47
C THR A 74 2.56 -13.26 1.31
N PRO A 75 3.06 -13.84 0.20
CA PRO A 75 3.34 -13.07 -1.00
C PRO A 75 2.15 -12.24 -1.49
N GLN A 76 0.93 -12.75 -1.37
CA GLN A 76 -0.30 -12.04 -1.71
C GLN A 76 -0.51 -10.80 -0.83
N ASP A 77 -0.27 -10.89 0.48
CA ASP A 77 -0.36 -9.75 1.40
C ASP A 77 0.66 -8.66 1.02
N VAL A 78 1.89 -9.04 0.68
CA VAL A 78 2.93 -8.11 0.21
C VAL A 78 2.49 -7.39 -1.07
N GLY A 79 1.88 -8.12 -2.01
CA GLY A 79 1.35 -7.53 -3.24
C GLY A 79 0.25 -6.50 -2.98
N ARG A 80 -0.68 -6.82 -2.09
CA ARG A 80 -1.74 -5.89 -1.66
C ARG A 80 -1.15 -4.66 -0.98
N LYS A 81 -0.22 -4.85 -0.04
CA LYS A 81 0.46 -3.75 0.66
C LYS A 81 1.14 -2.80 -0.34
N ALA A 82 1.88 -3.34 -1.31
CA ALA A 82 2.60 -2.55 -2.29
C ALA A 82 1.69 -1.62 -3.11
N ILE A 83 0.52 -2.11 -3.52
CA ILE A 83 -0.46 -1.29 -4.25
C ILE A 83 -1.15 -0.30 -3.32
N ALA A 84 -1.54 -0.72 -2.10
CA ALA A 84 -2.26 0.11 -1.16
C ALA A 84 -1.49 1.38 -0.77
N GLN A 85 -0.20 1.26 -0.42
CA GLN A 85 0.66 2.40 -0.07
C GLN A 85 0.74 3.42 -1.21
N ASN A 86 1.07 2.95 -2.41
CA ASN A 86 1.22 3.83 -3.56
C ASN A 86 -0.11 4.49 -3.99
N ALA A 87 -1.23 3.81 -3.77
CA ALA A 87 -2.55 4.39 -4.03
C ALA A 87 -2.90 5.47 -3.00
N ALA A 88 -2.45 5.35 -1.74
CA ALA A 88 -2.67 6.35 -0.71
C ALA A 88 -2.04 7.70 -1.06
N ASP A 89 -0.83 7.72 -1.63
CA ASP A 89 -0.19 8.95 -2.13
C ASP A 89 -1.06 9.67 -3.18
N ILE A 90 -1.64 8.89 -4.08
CA ILE A 90 -2.52 9.45 -5.12
C ILE A 90 -3.80 10.03 -4.51
N GLU A 91 -4.41 9.32 -3.55
CA GLU A 91 -5.58 9.80 -2.79
C GLU A 91 -5.23 11.07 -2.01
N ALA A 92 -4.04 11.15 -1.38
CA ALA A 92 -3.58 12.32 -0.64
C ALA A 92 -3.48 13.60 -1.50
N MET A 93 -3.38 13.45 -2.82
CA MET A 93 -3.41 14.57 -3.77
C MET A 93 -4.82 14.94 -4.26
N GLY A 94 -5.87 14.25 -3.78
CA GLY A 94 -7.24 14.42 -4.26
C GLY A 94 -7.49 13.79 -5.63
N ALA A 95 -6.61 12.90 -6.06
CA ALA A 95 -6.67 12.15 -7.30
C ALA A 95 -7.19 10.72 -7.07
N ARG A 96 -7.44 10.00 -8.14
CA ARG A 96 -7.76 8.58 -8.14
C ARG A 96 -6.69 7.82 -8.92
N ALA A 97 -6.13 6.77 -8.35
CA ALA A 97 -5.18 5.93 -9.08
C ALA A 97 -5.85 5.26 -10.27
N THR A 98 -5.16 5.22 -11.41
CA THR A 98 -5.64 4.66 -12.68
C THR A 98 -4.76 3.54 -13.21
N ALA A 99 -3.46 3.58 -12.90
CA ALA A 99 -2.51 2.58 -13.36
C ALA A 99 -1.31 2.45 -12.40
N PHE A 100 -0.68 1.26 -12.44
CA PHE A 100 0.55 0.97 -11.71
C PHE A 100 1.59 0.34 -12.63
N VAL A 101 2.86 0.72 -12.45
CA VAL A 101 4.02 0.07 -13.04
C VAL A 101 4.83 -0.56 -11.92
N VAL A 102 5.25 -1.82 -12.07
CA VAL A 102 5.84 -2.60 -10.98
C VAL A 102 7.21 -3.14 -11.36
N GLY A 103 8.26 -2.72 -10.63
CA GLY A 103 9.56 -3.39 -10.63
C GLY A 103 9.61 -4.45 -9.53
N PHE A 104 9.90 -5.70 -9.87
CA PHE A 104 10.05 -6.78 -8.92
C PHE A 104 11.43 -7.41 -9.00
N GLY A 105 12.18 -7.37 -7.89
CA GLY A 105 13.44 -8.07 -7.73
C GLY A 105 13.28 -9.20 -6.72
N ALA A 106 13.83 -10.39 -7.04
CA ALA A 106 13.80 -11.53 -6.13
C ALA A 106 14.99 -12.48 -6.38
N PRO A 107 15.38 -13.34 -5.39
CA PRO A 107 16.35 -14.40 -5.63
C PRO A 107 15.94 -15.32 -6.78
N ALA A 108 16.90 -15.73 -7.59
CA ALA A 108 16.66 -16.56 -8.78
C ALA A 108 15.98 -17.90 -8.46
N GLU A 109 16.21 -18.41 -7.25
CA GLU A 109 15.62 -19.65 -6.70
C GLU A 109 14.20 -19.46 -6.17
N THR A 110 13.65 -18.24 -6.17
CA THR A 110 12.27 -17.98 -5.73
C THR A 110 11.28 -18.83 -6.54
N PRO A 111 10.40 -19.60 -5.88
CA PRO A 111 9.37 -20.35 -6.59
C PRO A 111 8.44 -19.41 -7.40
N ALA A 112 8.21 -19.73 -8.66
CA ALA A 112 7.34 -18.91 -9.52
C ALA A 112 5.90 -18.78 -8.97
N ALA A 113 5.45 -19.75 -8.16
CA ALA A 113 4.16 -19.66 -7.47
C ALA A 113 4.11 -18.49 -6.47
N GLN A 114 5.22 -18.14 -5.82
CA GLN A 114 5.28 -17.00 -4.90
C GLN A 114 5.21 -15.67 -5.67
N ALA A 115 5.90 -15.55 -6.81
CA ALA A 115 5.76 -14.39 -7.68
C ALA A 115 4.33 -14.25 -8.22
N SER A 116 3.68 -15.37 -8.57
CA SER A 116 2.26 -15.34 -8.98
C SER A 116 1.36 -14.85 -7.85
N ALA A 117 1.54 -15.36 -6.63
CA ALA A 117 0.74 -14.94 -5.46
C ALA A 117 0.95 -13.44 -5.13
N LEU A 118 2.19 -12.92 -5.24
CA LEU A 118 2.47 -11.48 -5.11
C LEU A 118 1.63 -10.67 -6.09
N VAL A 119 1.69 -11.05 -7.37
CA VAL A 119 0.96 -10.33 -8.43
C VAL A 119 -0.56 -10.52 -8.30
N ASP A 120 -1.04 -11.69 -7.83
CA ASP A 120 -2.47 -11.88 -7.52
C ASP A 120 -2.95 -10.89 -6.45
N GLY A 121 -2.15 -10.67 -5.39
CA GLY A 121 -2.42 -9.65 -4.38
C GLY A 121 -2.43 -8.22 -4.95
N MET A 122 -1.48 -7.91 -5.82
CA MET A 122 -1.46 -6.60 -6.50
C MET A 122 -2.72 -6.37 -7.33
N TRP A 123 -3.16 -7.36 -8.11
CA TRP A 123 -4.37 -7.25 -8.92
C TRP A 123 -5.64 -7.21 -8.08
N GLU A 124 -5.67 -7.91 -6.95
CA GLU A 124 -6.79 -7.83 -6.00
C GLU A 124 -6.96 -6.40 -5.49
N GLU A 125 -5.88 -5.76 -5.04
CA GLU A 125 -5.93 -4.41 -4.50
C GLU A 125 -6.17 -3.36 -5.61
N ALA A 126 -5.50 -3.46 -6.75
CA ALA A 126 -5.73 -2.59 -7.91
C ALA A 126 -7.20 -2.66 -8.39
N GLY A 127 -7.80 -3.86 -8.35
CA GLY A 127 -9.22 -4.06 -8.70
C GLY A 127 -10.18 -3.34 -7.76
N ARG A 128 -9.87 -3.23 -6.46
CA ARG A 128 -10.68 -2.46 -5.49
C ARG A 128 -10.69 -0.96 -5.81
N ILE A 129 -9.61 -0.47 -6.37
CA ILE A 129 -9.43 0.94 -6.77
C ILE A 129 -10.04 1.22 -8.15
N GLY A 130 -10.17 0.18 -8.98
CA GLY A 130 -10.51 0.29 -10.40
C GLY A 130 -9.35 0.71 -11.28
N ALA A 131 -8.12 0.41 -10.84
CA ALA A 131 -6.87 0.67 -11.55
C ALA A 131 -6.31 -0.61 -12.19
N GLY A 132 -5.33 -0.47 -13.09
CA GLY A 132 -4.67 -1.58 -13.76
C GLY A 132 -3.17 -1.63 -13.47
N ILE A 133 -2.56 -2.82 -13.56
CA ILE A 133 -1.12 -2.98 -13.61
C ILE A 133 -0.75 -3.02 -15.09
N VAL A 134 -0.05 -1.98 -15.56
CA VAL A 134 0.12 -1.71 -17.00
C VAL A 134 1.49 -2.12 -17.54
N GLY A 135 2.43 -2.42 -16.66
CA GLY A 135 3.78 -2.83 -17.04
C GLY A 135 4.65 -3.06 -15.82
N GLY A 136 5.91 -3.40 -16.08
CA GLY A 136 6.88 -3.63 -15.03
C GLY A 136 8.15 -4.28 -15.54
N ASP A 137 9.01 -4.65 -14.60
CA ASP A 137 10.28 -5.32 -14.85
C ASP A 137 10.50 -6.41 -13.80
N LEU A 138 11.24 -7.46 -14.16
CA LEU A 138 11.60 -8.56 -13.29
C LEU A 138 13.10 -8.82 -13.33
N VAL A 139 13.74 -8.64 -12.19
CA VAL A 139 15.19 -8.82 -12.08
C VAL A 139 15.57 -9.81 -10.98
N SER A 140 16.72 -10.44 -11.11
CA SER A 140 17.29 -11.25 -10.04
C SER A 140 18.08 -10.37 -9.07
N CYS A 141 17.81 -10.52 -7.75
CA CYS A 141 18.57 -9.86 -6.69
C CYS A 141 18.62 -10.71 -5.42
N ARG A 142 19.24 -10.22 -4.35
CA ARG A 142 19.50 -11.03 -3.15
C ARG A 142 18.27 -11.24 -2.24
N GLN A 143 17.30 -10.34 -2.28
CA GLN A 143 16.10 -10.32 -1.44
C GLN A 143 14.94 -9.76 -2.24
N TRP A 144 13.72 -9.91 -1.75
CA TRP A 144 12.58 -9.31 -2.42
C TRP A 144 12.60 -7.78 -2.33
N VAL A 145 12.49 -7.15 -3.47
CA VAL A 145 12.31 -5.71 -3.61
C VAL A 145 11.14 -5.48 -4.57
N VAL A 146 10.16 -4.73 -4.13
CA VAL A 146 8.99 -4.38 -4.93
C VAL A 146 8.95 -2.86 -5.03
N SER A 147 9.14 -2.33 -6.23
CA SER A 147 8.98 -0.90 -6.54
C SER A 147 7.68 -0.73 -7.32
N VAL A 148 6.82 0.18 -6.86
CA VAL A 148 5.57 0.48 -7.54
C VAL A 148 5.55 1.96 -7.89
N THR A 149 5.25 2.27 -9.14
CA THR A 149 4.93 3.63 -9.58
C THR A 149 3.44 3.72 -9.82
N ALA A 150 2.76 4.59 -9.09
CA ALA A 150 1.34 4.88 -9.24
C ALA A 150 1.11 6.07 -10.17
N ILE A 151 0.10 5.96 -11.01
CA ILE A 151 -0.37 6.99 -11.93
C ILE A 151 -1.82 7.30 -11.59
N GLY A 152 -2.14 8.59 -11.41
CA GLY A 152 -3.46 9.05 -11.00
C GLY A 152 -4.04 10.15 -11.86
N ASP A 153 -5.36 10.26 -11.83
CA ASP A 153 -6.14 11.28 -12.52
C ASP A 153 -6.89 12.17 -11.52
N LEU A 154 -6.80 13.46 -11.70
CA LEU A 154 -7.50 14.47 -10.91
C LEU A 154 -8.94 14.72 -11.37
N ASP A 155 -9.36 14.13 -12.48
CA ASP A 155 -10.69 14.32 -13.06
C ASP A 155 -11.03 15.82 -13.27
N GLY A 156 -10.06 16.57 -13.83
CA GLY A 156 -10.17 18.01 -14.10
C GLY A 156 -9.99 18.93 -12.89
N ARG A 157 -9.91 18.38 -11.66
CA ARG A 157 -9.75 19.17 -10.43
C ARG A 157 -8.31 19.70 -10.26
N ALA A 158 -8.14 20.69 -9.39
CA ALA A 158 -6.81 21.04 -8.89
C ALA A 158 -6.32 20.02 -7.88
N PRO A 159 -5.01 19.72 -7.82
CA PRO A 159 -4.47 18.88 -6.75
C PRO A 159 -4.60 19.57 -5.39
N VAL A 160 -4.86 18.81 -4.34
CA VAL A 160 -4.78 19.29 -2.97
C VAL A 160 -3.35 19.12 -2.49
N LEU A 161 -2.73 20.20 -2.04
CA LEU A 161 -1.32 20.24 -1.66
C LEU A 161 -1.18 20.27 -0.13
N ARG A 162 -0.01 19.97 0.39
CA ARG A 162 0.33 20.16 1.82
C ARG A 162 0.32 21.64 2.23
N SER A 163 0.49 22.58 1.29
CA SER A 163 0.67 24.02 1.52
C SER A 163 -0.60 24.86 1.52
N GLY A 164 -1.78 24.25 1.63
CA GLY A 164 -3.05 24.98 1.51
C GLY A 164 -3.78 25.28 2.83
N ALA A 165 -3.33 24.74 3.96
CA ALA A 165 -4.00 24.91 5.26
C ALA A 165 -3.95 26.35 5.76
N LYS A 166 -5.02 26.80 6.45
CA LYS A 166 -5.16 28.16 6.97
C LYS A 166 -5.50 28.16 8.45
N ALA A 167 -5.15 29.23 9.16
CA ALA A 167 -5.60 29.43 10.53
C ALA A 167 -7.14 29.38 10.59
N GLY A 168 -7.67 28.61 11.53
CA GLY A 168 -9.11 28.36 11.69
C GLY A 168 -9.66 27.20 10.85
N SER A 169 -8.84 26.53 10.04
CA SER A 169 -9.23 25.27 9.38
C SER A 169 -9.42 24.15 10.43
N VAL A 170 -10.34 23.25 10.17
CA VAL A 170 -10.56 22.06 10.99
C VAL A 170 -9.73 20.92 10.42
N LEU A 171 -9.01 20.22 11.33
CA LEU A 171 -8.32 18.98 10.99
C LEU A 171 -9.30 17.81 11.04
N ALA A 172 -9.27 16.97 10.03
CA ALA A 172 -10.00 15.70 9.97
C ALA A 172 -9.05 14.58 9.59
N VAL A 173 -9.28 13.39 10.12
CA VAL A 173 -8.63 12.13 9.73
C VAL A 173 -9.70 11.24 9.13
N VAL A 174 -9.39 10.60 8.02
CA VAL A 174 -10.23 9.56 7.40
C VAL A 174 -9.49 8.24 7.54
N GLY A 175 -10.16 7.25 8.09
CA GLY A 175 -9.53 5.96 8.44
C GLY A 175 -9.31 5.82 9.94
N GLU A 176 -8.36 4.99 10.32
CA GLU A 176 -8.09 4.61 11.71
C GLU A 176 -6.59 4.78 12.00
N LEU A 177 -6.27 5.30 13.19
CA LEU A 177 -4.89 5.58 13.58
C LEU A 177 -4.31 4.50 14.51
N GLY A 178 -3.01 4.21 14.33
CA GLY A 178 -2.22 3.34 15.19
C GLY A 178 -2.45 1.85 15.01
N ARG A 179 -3.28 1.44 14.03
CA ARG A 179 -3.62 0.03 13.82
C ARG A 179 -2.43 -0.77 13.31
N SER A 180 -1.71 -0.24 12.32
CA SER A 180 -0.53 -0.88 11.79
C SER A 180 0.58 -0.99 12.84
N ALA A 181 0.86 0.07 13.57
CA ALA A 181 1.87 0.08 14.63
C ALA A 181 1.56 -0.90 15.77
N ALA A 182 0.29 -0.99 16.20
CA ALA A 182 -0.15 -1.99 17.18
C ALA A 182 0.03 -3.41 16.63
N GLY A 183 -0.35 -3.65 15.39
CA GLY A 183 -0.16 -4.93 14.69
C GLY A 183 1.30 -5.33 14.60
N TYR A 184 2.18 -4.40 14.26
CA TYR A 184 3.63 -4.61 14.26
C TYR A 184 4.17 -5.01 15.64
N ALA A 185 3.74 -4.30 16.69
CA ALA A 185 4.15 -4.60 18.06
C ALA A 185 3.70 -6.01 18.49
N LEU A 186 2.49 -6.42 18.12
CA LEU A 186 1.97 -7.77 18.37
C LEU A 186 2.81 -8.85 17.63
N TRP A 187 3.15 -8.63 16.37
CA TRP A 187 4.02 -9.51 15.58
C TRP A 187 5.41 -9.64 16.21
N CYS A 188 6.04 -8.52 16.58
CA CYS A 188 7.38 -8.52 17.19
C CYS A 188 7.42 -9.29 18.52
N ASN A 189 6.32 -9.32 19.28
CA ASN A 189 6.24 -9.98 20.57
C ASN A 189 5.60 -11.38 20.52
N GLY A 190 5.27 -11.89 19.33
CA GLY A 190 4.69 -13.21 19.15
C GLY A 190 3.30 -13.38 19.77
N ILE A 191 2.55 -12.29 19.92
CA ILE A 191 1.17 -12.32 20.43
C ILE A 191 0.24 -12.70 19.27
N GLU A 192 -0.40 -13.88 19.36
CA GLU A 192 -1.28 -14.37 18.30
C GLU A 192 -2.70 -13.82 18.38
N ASP A 193 -3.10 -13.33 19.55
CA ASP A 193 -4.36 -12.60 19.72
C ASP A 193 -4.40 -11.31 18.89
N PHE A 194 -5.56 -10.70 18.78
CA PHE A 194 -5.80 -9.47 18.01
C PHE A 194 -5.51 -9.61 16.51
N ALA A 195 -6.02 -10.68 15.89
CA ALA A 195 -5.78 -11.03 14.50
C ALA A 195 -6.05 -9.86 13.52
N GLU A 196 -7.07 -9.03 13.80
CA GLU A 196 -7.39 -7.87 12.96
C GLU A 196 -6.27 -6.81 12.98
N LEU A 197 -5.73 -6.46 14.14
CA LEU A 197 -4.61 -5.51 14.25
C LEU A 197 -3.36 -6.05 13.55
N ARG A 198 -3.04 -7.33 13.77
CA ARG A 198 -1.93 -8.00 13.09
C ARG A 198 -2.09 -7.93 11.57
N ARG A 199 -3.33 -8.14 11.07
CA ARG A 199 -3.62 -8.08 9.64
C ARG A 199 -3.50 -6.65 9.08
N ARG A 200 -3.88 -5.61 9.85
CA ARG A 200 -3.73 -4.20 9.41
C ARG A 200 -2.29 -3.84 9.09
N HIS A 201 -1.33 -4.35 9.85
CA HIS A 201 0.09 -4.17 9.55
C HIS A 201 0.51 -4.86 8.25
N LEU A 202 -0.02 -6.07 7.99
CA LEU A 202 0.35 -6.82 6.78
C LEU A 202 -0.30 -6.24 5.51
N VAL A 203 -1.52 -5.73 5.63
CA VAL A 203 -2.31 -5.22 4.50
C VAL A 203 -3.03 -3.95 4.94
N PRO A 204 -2.47 -2.77 4.66
CA PRO A 204 -3.13 -1.49 4.87
C PRO A 204 -4.47 -1.42 4.12
N GLN A 205 -5.38 -0.62 4.63
CA GLN A 205 -6.72 -0.46 4.05
C GLN A 205 -7.04 1.02 3.84
N PRO A 206 -6.39 1.68 2.87
CA PRO A 206 -6.68 3.08 2.56
C PRO A 206 -8.16 3.30 2.25
N PRO A 207 -8.76 4.39 2.70
CA PRO A 207 -10.16 4.72 2.40
C PRO A 207 -10.29 5.30 0.98
N TYR A 208 -10.17 4.44 -0.04
CA TYR A 208 -10.20 4.84 -1.45
C TYR A 208 -11.43 5.67 -1.81
N GLY A 209 -11.21 6.72 -2.63
CA GLY A 209 -12.21 7.68 -3.06
C GLY A 209 -12.45 8.83 -2.08
N HIS A 210 -11.96 8.75 -0.84
CA HIS A 210 -12.13 9.83 0.13
C HIS A 210 -11.23 11.03 -0.16
N GLY A 211 -10.05 10.83 -0.73
CA GLY A 211 -9.19 11.93 -1.19
C GLY A 211 -9.88 12.80 -2.24
N ALA A 212 -10.44 12.16 -3.27
CA ALA A 212 -11.20 12.84 -4.31
C ALA A 212 -12.47 13.51 -3.74
N ALA A 213 -13.17 12.88 -2.79
CA ALA A 213 -14.33 13.46 -2.12
C ALA A 213 -13.95 14.68 -1.26
N ALA A 214 -12.85 14.60 -0.51
CA ALA A 214 -12.33 15.73 0.28
C ALA A 214 -11.95 16.89 -0.62
N ALA A 215 -11.28 16.65 -1.74
CA ALA A 215 -10.99 17.67 -2.75
C ALA A 215 -12.26 18.34 -3.29
N ALA A 216 -13.31 17.56 -3.57
CA ALA A 216 -14.58 18.05 -4.10
C ALA A 216 -15.34 18.96 -3.12
N VAL A 217 -15.21 18.74 -1.80
CA VAL A 217 -15.81 19.59 -0.77
C VAL A 217 -14.90 20.72 -0.30
N GLY A 218 -13.71 20.89 -0.92
CA GLY A 218 -12.83 22.02 -0.71
C GLY A 218 -11.81 21.82 0.41
N ALA A 219 -11.30 20.59 0.62
CA ALA A 219 -10.14 20.36 1.47
C ALA A 219 -8.99 21.29 1.06
N GLN A 220 -8.41 21.98 2.03
CA GLN A 220 -7.41 23.03 1.77
C GLN A 220 -5.98 22.46 1.73
N ALA A 221 -5.72 21.42 2.50
CA ALA A 221 -4.47 20.65 2.49
C ALA A 221 -4.78 19.19 2.80
N MET A 222 -3.98 18.30 2.26
CA MET A 222 -4.06 16.86 2.54
C MET A 222 -2.68 16.23 2.57
N ILE A 223 -2.57 15.13 3.25
CA ILE A 223 -1.45 14.21 3.31
C ILE A 223 -2.00 12.84 3.73
N ASP A 224 -1.38 11.76 3.32
CA ASP A 224 -1.63 10.43 3.91
C ASP A 224 -0.92 10.29 5.28
N VAL A 225 -1.15 9.20 5.99
CA VAL A 225 -0.50 8.90 7.27
C VAL A 225 0.44 7.72 7.10
N SER A 226 1.63 7.98 6.58
CA SER A 226 2.68 7.00 6.30
C SER A 226 3.73 6.89 7.41
N ASP A 227 4.17 8.01 7.99
CA ASP A 227 5.18 8.09 9.05
C ASP A 227 4.59 8.33 10.44
N GLY A 228 3.28 8.49 10.50
CA GLY A 228 2.50 8.72 11.71
C GLY A 228 1.96 10.15 11.83
N LEU A 229 0.83 10.27 12.50
CA LEU A 229 0.03 11.49 12.55
C LEU A 229 0.84 12.76 12.83
N LEU A 230 1.75 12.73 13.81
CA LEU A 230 2.54 13.90 14.18
C LEU A 230 3.59 14.26 13.11
N ALA A 231 4.22 13.26 12.50
CA ALA A 231 5.24 13.47 11.47
C ALA A 231 4.58 14.07 10.22
N ASP A 232 3.47 13.49 9.77
CA ASP A 232 2.80 13.89 8.55
C ASP A 232 2.10 15.25 8.70
N LEU A 233 1.46 15.52 9.85
CA LEU A 233 0.90 16.85 10.15
C LEU A 233 1.98 17.93 10.23
N ARG A 234 3.19 17.60 10.63
CA ARG A 234 4.30 18.57 10.60
C ARG A 234 4.62 19.01 9.18
N HIS A 235 4.55 18.12 8.20
CA HIS A 235 4.71 18.50 6.79
C HIS A 235 3.63 19.50 6.33
N ILE A 236 2.37 19.30 6.72
CA ILE A 236 1.31 20.29 6.44
C ILE A 236 1.61 21.61 7.14
N ALA A 237 1.96 21.57 8.44
CA ALA A 237 2.22 22.76 9.23
C ALA A 237 3.36 23.61 8.64
N GLU A 238 4.48 22.97 8.29
CA GLU A 238 5.63 23.62 7.68
C GLU A 238 5.30 24.17 6.29
N ALA A 239 4.68 23.38 5.41
CA ALA A 239 4.35 23.78 4.05
C ALA A 239 3.30 24.90 4.00
N SER A 240 2.40 24.96 4.97
CA SER A 240 1.32 25.94 5.07
C SER A 240 1.66 27.16 5.94
N GLY A 241 2.75 27.12 6.71
CA GLY A 241 3.12 28.17 7.64
C GLY A 241 2.13 28.32 8.81
N VAL A 242 1.53 27.23 9.29
CA VAL A 242 0.53 27.23 10.35
C VAL A 242 0.97 26.37 11.53
N ARG A 243 0.38 26.59 12.70
CA ARG A 243 0.44 25.69 13.83
C ARG A 243 -0.82 24.79 13.82
N ILE A 244 -0.63 23.51 14.10
CA ILE A 244 -1.72 22.55 14.25
C ILE A 244 -1.81 22.15 15.72
N ASP A 245 -2.99 22.33 16.32
CA ASP A 245 -3.28 21.92 17.68
C ASP A 245 -4.17 20.67 17.64
N LEU A 246 -3.72 19.59 18.28
CA LEU A 246 -4.44 18.32 18.38
C LEU A 246 -5.21 18.23 19.71
N SER A 247 -6.43 17.73 19.66
CA SER A 247 -7.22 17.41 20.84
C SER A 247 -7.12 15.93 21.17
N ALA A 248 -6.56 15.59 22.33
CA ALA A 248 -6.53 14.22 22.82
C ALA A 248 -7.94 13.61 22.94
N ALA A 249 -8.95 14.44 23.26
CA ALA A 249 -10.35 13.99 23.32
C ALA A 249 -10.89 13.58 21.93
N ALA A 250 -10.45 14.25 20.85
CA ALA A 250 -10.84 13.88 19.48
C ALA A 250 -10.22 12.55 19.03
N LEU A 251 -9.06 12.19 19.57
CA LEU A 251 -8.34 10.95 19.25
C LEU A 251 -8.65 9.80 20.25
N ALA A 252 -9.57 10.02 21.20
CA ALA A 252 -9.84 9.05 22.26
C ALA A 252 -10.39 7.73 21.70
N ALA A 253 -11.18 7.76 20.63
CA ALA A 253 -11.74 6.55 20.02
C ALA A 253 -10.64 5.63 19.45
N ASP A 254 -9.64 6.20 18.77
CA ASP A 254 -8.51 5.42 18.24
C ASP A 254 -7.68 4.83 19.37
N ARG A 255 -7.36 5.62 20.41
CA ARG A 255 -6.66 5.16 21.61
C ARG A 255 -7.43 4.02 22.30
N ASP A 256 -8.73 4.18 22.53
CA ASP A 256 -9.56 3.22 23.26
C ASP A 256 -9.64 1.88 22.53
N ALA A 257 -9.71 1.92 21.22
CA ALA A 257 -9.71 0.73 20.36
C ALA A 257 -8.40 -0.08 20.43
N LEU A 258 -7.29 0.54 20.82
CA LEU A 258 -5.97 -0.10 20.96
C LEU A 258 -5.64 -0.50 22.40
N THR A 259 -6.45 -0.09 23.39
CA THR A 259 -6.17 -0.27 24.82
C THR A 259 -5.98 -1.74 25.21
N ALA A 260 -6.78 -2.65 24.64
CA ALA A 260 -6.66 -4.08 24.97
C ALA A 260 -5.32 -4.67 24.49
N ALA A 261 -4.88 -4.34 23.28
CA ALA A 261 -3.59 -4.78 22.76
C ALA A 261 -2.42 -4.13 23.53
N ALA A 262 -2.54 -2.86 23.88
CA ALA A 262 -1.55 -2.16 24.70
C ALA A 262 -1.42 -2.78 26.08
N THR A 263 -2.53 -3.14 26.72
CA THR A 263 -2.54 -3.85 28.01
C THR A 263 -1.84 -5.20 27.91
N ALA A 264 -2.10 -5.99 26.86
CA ALA A 264 -1.47 -7.28 26.65
C ALA A 264 0.06 -7.17 26.47
N LEU A 265 0.53 -6.04 25.95
CA LEU A 265 1.96 -5.75 25.74
C LEU A 265 2.58 -4.93 26.89
N GLY A 266 1.80 -4.53 27.89
CA GLY A 266 2.28 -3.70 29.01
C GLY A 266 2.77 -2.31 28.58
N THR A 267 2.15 -1.70 27.57
CA THR A 267 2.54 -0.41 26.98
C THR A 267 1.38 0.58 26.94
N ASP A 268 1.69 1.83 26.55
CA ASP A 268 0.71 2.90 26.32
C ASP A 268 0.28 2.89 24.84
N PRO A 269 -1.00 2.98 24.50
CA PRO A 269 -1.47 3.07 23.12
C PRO A 269 -1.21 4.43 22.43
N TRP A 270 -0.98 5.51 23.17
CA TRP A 270 -0.77 6.84 22.59
C TRP A 270 0.38 6.95 21.59
N PRO A 271 1.57 6.33 21.80
CA PRO A 271 2.62 6.32 20.79
C PRO A 271 2.18 5.72 19.47
N TRP A 272 1.31 4.71 19.47
CA TRP A 272 0.78 4.12 18.24
C TRP A 272 -0.14 5.08 17.49
N VAL A 273 -1.06 5.76 18.23
CA VAL A 273 -2.00 6.72 17.62
C VAL A 273 -1.29 7.95 17.06
N LEU A 274 -0.27 8.44 17.76
CA LEU A 274 0.39 9.71 17.44
C LEU A 274 1.57 9.56 16.48
N SER A 275 2.28 8.44 16.54
CA SER A 275 3.54 8.24 15.82
C SER A 275 3.63 6.87 15.12
N GLY A 276 2.54 6.10 15.13
CA GLY A 276 2.45 4.88 14.35
C GLY A 276 2.30 5.22 12.87
N GLY A 277 3.14 4.63 12.03
CA GLY A 277 3.05 4.78 10.58
C GLY A 277 2.27 3.65 9.92
N GLU A 278 2.19 3.72 8.58
CA GLU A 278 1.51 2.76 7.70
C GLU A 278 0.00 2.63 7.98
N ASP A 279 -0.66 3.70 8.42
CA ASP A 279 -2.11 3.74 8.62
C ASP A 279 -2.88 4.18 7.34
N HIS A 280 -2.19 4.76 6.36
CA HIS A 280 -2.58 5.22 5.00
C HIS A 280 -4.04 5.59 4.76
#